data_61e2b1d6adeb299954d2e6f46747ca01
#
_entry.id   61e2b1d6adeb299954d2e6f46747ca01
#
_cell.length_a   1.000
_cell.length_b   1.000
_cell.length_c   1.000
_cell.angle_alpha   90.00
_cell.angle_beta   90.00
_cell.angle_gamma   90.00
#
_symmetry.space_group_name_H-M   'P 1'
#
loop_
_entity.id
_entity.type
_entity.pdbx_description
1 polymer ?
#
loop_
_entity_poly.entity_id
_entity_poly.type
_entity_poly.pdbx_seq_one_letter_code
_entity_poly.pdbx_strand_id
1 'polypeptide(L)'
;MDRGVVRARARLVSSRAGRVALAAVPVGFIGYFFVYPVARILGMSLAGGIGDVLALGSTRSVLWFTVWQAAVSTLLTFVVAMPLTAVLSHFSFPGRSLIRALVTVPFVLPTVVVGSAFVALGLSNSIWGILAAHVFFNVAVVVRTVGGVWSRLDRGVVEAARALGAPPLVAFLRTTLPILGPSIAAALSIVFLFTFTSVSYTHLRA
;
A
#
# COMPACT_ATOMS: atom_id res chain seq x y z
N MET A 1 19.19 -33.36 -27.50
CA MET A 1 18.27 -32.22 -27.52
C MET A 1 18.48 -31.51 -28.86
N ASP A 2 17.48 -31.58 -29.72
CA ASP A 2 17.59 -31.32 -31.17
C ASP A 2 17.83 -29.82 -31.46
N ARG A 3 18.97 -29.52 -32.08
CA ARG A 3 19.38 -28.14 -32.49
C ARG A 3 18.36 -27.49 -33.46
N GLY A 4 17.56 -28.30 -34.15
CA GLY A 4 16.50 -27.88 -35.05
C GLY A 4 15.34 -27.21 -34.34
N VAL A 5 14.90 -27.75 -33.20
CA VAL A 5 13.79 -27.22 -32.39
C VAL A 5 14.16 -25.87 -31.73
N VAL A 6 15.41 -25.70 -31.30
CA VAL A 6 15.90 -24.44 -30.70
C VAL A 6 15.95 -23.33 -31.73
N ARG A 7 16.40 -23.63 -32.97
CA ARG A 7 16.43 -22.63 -34.07
C ARG A 7 15.03 -22.26 -34.57
N ALA A 8 14.09 -23.19 -34.61
CA ALA A 8 12.69 -22.92 -34.97
C ALA A 8 12.01 -21.98 -33.93
N ARG A 9 12.19 -22.25 -32.64
CA ARG A 9 11.71 -21.37 -31.55
C ARG A 9 12.30 -19.97 -31.60
N ALA A 10 13.60 -19.86 -31.87
CA ALA A 10 14.25 -18.56 -31.99
C ALA A 10 13.71 -17.74 -33.16
N ARG A 11 13.40 -18.37 -34.31
CA ARG A 11 12.81 -17.71 -35.48
C ARG A 11 11.36 -17.24 -35.24
N LEU A 12 10.55 -18.00 -34.49
CA LEU A 12 9.18 -17.61 -34.13
C LEU A 12 9.18 -16.35 -33.25
N VAL A 13 10.10 -16.25 -32.29
CA VAL A 13 10.20 -15.10 -31.38
C VAL A 13 10.80 -13.88 -32.07
N SER A 14 11.67 -14.05 -33.07
CA SER A 14 12.31 -12.94 -33.80
C SER A 14 11.44 -12.33 -34.91
N SER A 15 10.43 -13.04 -35.40
CA SER A 15 9.51 -12.53 -36.42
C SER A 15 8.51 -11.51 -35.82
N ARG A 16 8.11 -10.49 -36.56
CA ARG A 16 7.08 -9.53 -36.16
C ARG A 16 5.76 -10.26 -35.80
N ALA A 17 5.38 -11.24 -36.62
CA ALA A 17 4.19 -12.04 -36.40
C ALA A 17 4.25 -12.89 -35.10
N GLY A 18 5.40 -13.50 -34.80
CA GLY A 18 5.60 -14.26 -33.56
C GLY A 18 5.53 -13.40 -32.30
N ARG A 19 6.09 -12.18 -32.35
CA ARG A 19 5.99 -11.21 -31.24
C ARG A 19 4.56 -10.73 -31.02
N VAL A 20 3.83 -10.46 -32.10
CA VAL A 20 2.41 -10.06 -32.01
C VAL A 20 1.58 -11.22 -31.45
N ALA A 21 1.77 -12.46 -31.91
CA ALA A 21 1.07 -13.61 -31.39
C ALA A 21 1.35 -13.88 -29.89
N LEU A 22 2.61 -13.73 -29.47
CA LEU A 22 3.00 -13.86 -28.07
C LEU A 22 2.41 -12.76 -27.19
N ALA A 23 2.31 -11.54 -27.71
CA ALA A 23 1.71 -10.41 -26.99
C ALA A 23 0.18 -10.46 -27.00
N ALA A 24 -0.44 -11.05 -28.03
CA ALA A 24 -1.90 -11.09 -28.18
C ALA A 24 -2.61 -11.83 -27.01
N VAL A 25 -1.99 -12.91 -26.51
CA VAL A 25 -2.57 -13.67 -25.38
C VAL A 25 -2.65 -12.84 -24.10
N PRO A 26 -1.56 -12.27 -23.55
CA PRO A 26 -1.63 -11.45 -22.35
C PRO A 26 -2.42 -10.17 -22.55
N VAL A 27 -2.31 -9.52 -23.72
CA VAL A 27 -3.09 -8.31 -24.02
C VAL A 27 -4.58 -8.63 -24.13
N GLY A 28 -4.96 -9.72 -24.80
CA GLY A 28 -6.33 -10.19 -24.87
C GLY A 28 -6.89 -10.58 -23.50
N PHE A 29 -6.08 -11.21 -22.66
CA PHE A 29 -6.46 -11.52 -21.29
C PHE A 29 -6.74 -10.24 -20.47
N ILE A 30 -5.83 -9.28 -20.51
CA ILE A 30 -6.01 -7.98 -19.84
C ILE A 30 -7.23 -7.25 -20.42
N GLY A 31 -7.39 -7.23 -21.74
CA GLY A 31 -8.52 -6.61 -22.41
C GLY A 31 -9.85 -7.19 -21.97
N TYR A 32 -9.96 -8.51 -21.93
CA TYR A 32 -11.20 -9.20 -21.57
C TYR A 32 -11.49 -9.17 -20.07
N PHE A 33 -10.49 -9.44 -19.22
CA PHE A 33 -10.72 -9.58 -17.77
C PHE A 33 -10.62 -8.27 -16.99
N PHE A 34 -9.95 -7.24 -17.54
CA PHE A 34 -9.80 -5.93 -16.89
C PHE A 34 -10.48 -4.81 -17.65
N VAL A 35 -10.11 -4.60 -18.92
CA VAL A 35 -10.61 -3.43 -19.67
C VAL A 35 -12.11 -3.55 -19.93
N TYR A 36 -12.59 -4.72 -20.35
CA TYR A 36 -14.03 -4.92 -20.66
C TYR A 36 -14.95 -4.73 -19.42
N PRO A 37 -14.72 -5.35 -18.24
CA PRO A 37 -15.53 -5.11 -17.06
C PRO A 37 -15.50 -3.65 -16.60
N VAL A 38 -14.31 -3.03 -16.59
CA VAL A 38 -14.17 -1.62 -16.21
C VAL A 38 -14.93 -0.71 -17.17
N ALA A 39 -14.81 -0.92 -18.48
CA ALA A 39 -15.54 -0.16 -19.49
C ALA A 39 -17.06 -0.34 -19.35
N ARG A 40 -17.53 -1.56 -19.04
CA ARG A 40 -18.96 -1.83 -18.77
C ARG A 40 -19.46 -1.10 -17.53
N ILE A 41 -18.72 -1.13 -16.42
CA ILE A 41 -19.08 -0.43 -15.20
C ILE A 41 -19.12 1.09 -15.44
N LEU A 42 -18.09 1.63 -16.10
CA LEU A 42 -18.04 3.06 -16.44
C LEU A 42 -19.21 3.46 -17.36
N GLY A 43 -19.51 2.65 -18.38
CA GLY A 43 -20.64 2.90 -19.29
C GLY A 43 -21.98 2.91 -18.57
N MET A 44 -22.22 1.97 -17.65
CA MET A 44 -23.42 1.92 -16.81
C MET A 44 -23.52 3.12 -15.88
N SER A 45 -22.39 3.52 -15.26
CA SER A 45 -22.35 4.67 -14.35
C SER A 45 -22.60 5.99 -15.08
N LEU A 46 -22.03 6.14 -16.29
CA LEU A 46 -22.26 7.34 -17.12
C LEU A 46 -23.70 7.43 -17.63
N ALA A 47 -24.32 6.30 -17.99
CA ALA A 47 -25.71 6.25 -18.43
C ALA A 47 -26.71 6.50 -17.29
N GLY A 48 -26.35 6.18 -16.03
CA GLY A 48 -27.23 6.36 -14.86
C GLY A 48 -27.20 7.75 -14.22
N GLY A 49 -26.52 8.74 -14.81
CA GLY A 49 -26.43 10.10 -14.26
C GLY A 49 -25.62 10.18 -12.97
N ILE A 50 -24.29 10.26 -13.10
CA ILE A 50 -23.38 10.43 -11.94
C ILE A 50 -23.80 11.61 -11.06
N GLY A 51 -24.34 12.68 -11.67
CA GLY A 51 -24.85 13.86 -10.97
C GLY A 51 -25.98 13.53 -9.99
N ASP A 52 -26.91 12.69 -10.39
CA ASP A 52 -28.08 12.31 -9.57
C ASP A 52 -27.63 11.44 -8.37
N VAL A 53 -26.70 10.51 -8.60
CA VAL A 53 -26.12 9.67 -7.52
C VAL A 53 -25.33 10.52 -6.51
N LEU A 54 -24.56 11.51 -6.96
CA LEU A 54 -23.83 12.42 -6.09
C LEU A 54 -24.73 13.43 -5.37
N ALA A 55 -25.92 13.72 -5.91
CA ALA A 55 -26.92 14.58 -5.27
C ALA A 55 -27.62 13.89 -4.08
N LEU A 56 -27.58 12.55 -4.00
CA LEU A 56 -28.14 11.82 -2.87
C LEU A 56 -27.37 12.11 -1.60
N GLY A 57 -28.03 12.57 -0.56
CA GLY A 57 -27.43 12.87 0.73
C GLY A 57 -26.71 11.66 1.36
N SER A 58 -27.24 10.46 1.14
CA SER A 58 -26.63 9.19 1.55
C SER A 58 -25.25 8.97 0.89
N THR A 59 -25.13 9.24 -0.40
CA THR A 59 -23.85 9.09 -1.13
C THR A 59 -22.79 10.05 -0.60
N ARG A 60 -23.17 11.30 -0.34
CA ARG A 60 -22.25 12.30 0.22
C ARG A 60 -21.76 11.90 1.62
N SER A 61 -22.63 11.38 2.47
CA SER A 61 -22.25 10.94 3.82
C SER A 61 -21.31 9.73 3.78
N VAL A 62 -21.54 8.78 2.88
CA VAL A 62 -20.65 7.62 2.68
C VAL A 62 -19.29 8.06 2.14
N LEU A 63 -19.26 8.92 1.13
CA LEU A 63 -18.00 9.44 0.59
C LEU A 63 -17.20 10.20 1.65
N TRP A 64 -17.86 11.08 2.41
CA TRP A 64 -17.21 11.81 3.50
C TRP A 64 -16.62 10.87 4.55
N PHE A 65 -17.41 9.88 4.99
CA PHE A 65 -16.95 8.88 5.95
C PHE A 65 -15.74 8.11 5.42
N THR A 66 -15.78 7.67 4.14
CA THR A 66 -14.68 6.92 3.51
C THR A 66 -13.39 7.73 3.45
N VAL A 67 -13.46 9.00 3.01
CA VAL A 67 -12.30 9.88 2.94
C VAL A 67 -11.73 10.16 4.33
N TRP A 68 -12.59 10.53 5.28
CA TRP A 68 -12.18 10.83 6.64
C TRP A 68 -11.53 9.61 7.32
N GLN A 69 -12.18 8.46 7.23
CA GLN A 69 -11.67 7.22 7.81
C GLN A 69 -10.34 6.81 7.18
N ALA A 70 -10.19 6.95 5.85
CA ALA A 70 -8.93 6.66 5.18
C ALA A 70 -7.81 7.61 5.62
N ALA A 71 -8.10 8.90 5.74
CA ALA A 71 -7.14 9.90 6.20
C ALA A 71 -6.68 9.63 7.64
N VAL A 72 -7.62 9.35 8.55
CA VAL A 72 -7.32 9.03 9.95
C VAL A 72 -6.53 7.73 10.06
N SER A 73 -6.93 6.67 9.34
CA SER A 73 -6.19 5.39 9.30
C SER A 73 -4.75 5.58 8.81
N THR A 74 -4.57 6.40 7.76
CA THR A 74 -3.24 6.70 7.22
C THR A 74 -2.37 7.43 8.25
N LEU A 75 -2.92 8.43 8.91
CA LEU A 75 -2.21 9.17 9.95
C LEU A 75 -1.84 8.28 11.14
N LEU A 76 -2.78 7.48 11.63
CA LEU A 76 -2.52 6.53 12.72
C LEU A 76 -1.48 5.49 12.33
N THR A 77 -1.55 4.95 11.12
CA THR A 77 -0.54 4.03 10.59
C THR A 77 0.83 4.68 10.58
N PHE A 78 0.94 5.92 10.13
CA PHE A 78 2.19 6.67 10.12
C PHE A 78 2.75 6.87 11.53
N VAL A 79 1.92 7.32 12.47
CA VAL A 79 2.32 7.56 13.87
C VAL A 79 2.84 6.29 14.53
N VAL A 80 2.19 5.14 14.30
CA VAL A 80 2.60 3.86 14.86
C VAL A 80 3.82 3.28 14.14
N ALA A 81 3.87 3.39 12.81
CA ALA A 81 4.91 2.77 12.01
C ALA A 81 6.25 3.53 12.06
N MET A 82 6.24 4.86 12.20
CA MET A 82 7.49 5.65 12.15
C MET A 82 8.46 5.34 13.28
N PRO A 83 8.05 5.28 14.57
CA PRO A 83 8.95 4.85 15.64
C PRO A 83 9.50 3.44 15.43
N LEU A 84 8.64 2.52 15.01
CA LEU A 84 9.03 1.13 14.70
C LEU A 84 10.03 1.10 13.54
N THR A 85 9.81 1.88 12.48
CA THR A 85 10.71 2.02 11.34
C THR A 85 12.06 2.58 11.78
N ALA A 86 12.07 3.60 12.64
CA ALA A 86 13.30 4.18 13.19
C ALA A 86 14.12 3.13 13.96
N VAL A 87 13.48 2.38 14.86
CA VAL A 87 14.13 1.33 15.64
C VAL A 87 14.69 0.24 14.72
N LEU A 88 13.88 -0.24 13.78
CA LEU A 88 14.27 -1.28 12.82
C LEU A 88 15.30 -0.82 11.78
N SER A 89 15.51 0.48 11.58
CA SER A 89 16.49 1.00 10.62
C SER A 89 17.83 1.33 11.28
N HIS A 90 17.84 1.79 12.54
CA HIS A 90 19.02 2.29 13.21
C HIS A 90 19.69 1.30 14.16
N PHE A 91 18.90 0.45 14.82
CA PHE A 91 19.40 -0.41 15.88
C PHE A 91 19.58 -1.86 15.41
N SER A 92 20.70 -2.46 15.79
CA SER A 92 20.93 -3.89 15.70
C SER A 92 20.77 -4.49 17.09
N PHE A 93 19.80 -5.39 17.27
CA PHE A 93 19.52 -6.07 18.53
C PHE A 93 19.05 -7.50 18.29
N PRO A 94 19.21 -8.42 19.25
CA PRO A 94 18.68 -9.77 19.12
C PRO A 94 17.16 -9.73 18.96
N GLY A 95 16.62 -10.49 18.00
CA GLY A 95 15.17 -10.48 17.70
C GLY A 95 14.71 -9.45 16.66
N ARG A 96 15.59 -8.58 16.12
CA ARG A 96 15.23 -7.61 15.06
C ARG A 96 14.61 -8.29 13.82
N SER A 97 15.15 -9.42 13.41
CA SER A 97 14.62 -10.21 12.28
C SER A 97 13.24 -10.76 12.57
N LEU A 98 12.99 -11.21 13.80
CA LEU A 98 11.68 -11.68 14.24
C LEU A 98 10.64 -10.55 14.21
N ILE A 99 10.96 -9.38 14.78
CA ILE A 99 10.05 -8.22 14.74
C ILE A 99 9.75 -7.81 13.30
N ARG A 100 10.76 -7.79 12.42
CA ARG A 100 10.56 -7.49 11.01
C ARG A 100 9.66 -8.53 10.32
N ALA A 101 9.81 -9.81 10.65
CA ALA A 101 8.94 -10.86 10.16
C ALA A 101 7.50 -10.67 10.68
N LEU A 102 7.32 -10.46 11.98
CA LEU A 102 6.01 -10.25 12.61
C LEU A 102 5.27 -9.05 12.01
N VAL A 103 5.96 -7.95 11.76
CA VAL A 103 5.37 -6.77 11.10
C VAL A 103 4.91 -7.08 9.67
N THR A 104 5.58 -8.02 9.00
CA THR A 104 5.24 -8.39 7.61
C THR A 104 4.10 -9.42 7.53
N VAL A 105 3.91 -10.24 8.57
CA VAL A 105 2.88 -11.29 8.62
C VAL A 105 1.48 -10.77 8.31
N PRO A 106 0.99 -9.67 8.91
CA PRO A 106 -0.34 -9.15 8.62
C PRO A 106 -0.59 -8.88 7.14
N PHE A 107 0.44 -8.42 6.42
CA PHE A 107 0.33 -8.11 5.01
C PHE A 107 0.17 -9.36 4.12
N VAL A 108 0.61 -10.52 4.60
CA VAL A 108 0.53 -11.80 3.88
C VAL A 108 -0.74 -12.58 4.24
N LEU A 109 -1.34 -12.29 5.40
CA LEU A 109 -2.55 -12.98 5.84
C LEU A 109 -3.76 -12.60 4.97
N PRO A 110 -4.64 -13.56 4.65
CA PRO A 110 -5.90 -13.26 4.00
C PRO A 110 -6.73 -12.27 4.85
N THR A 111 -7.22 -11.20 4.23
CA THR A 111 -7.98 -10.14 4.91
C THR A 111 -9.20 -10.68 5.67
N VAL A 112 -9.84 -11.75 5.14
CA VAL A 112 -10.97 -12.42 5.77
C VAL A 112 -10.59 -13.02 7.12
N VAL A 113 -9.41 -13.66 7.22
CA VAL A 113 -8.92 -14.28 8.46
C VAL A 113 -8.68 -13.22 9.53
N VAL A 114 -8.06 -12.11 9.15
CA VAL A 114 -7.83 -11.01 10.09
C VAL A 114 -9.15 -10.34 10.48
N GLY A 115 -10.05 -10.12 9.52
CA GLY A 115 -11.41 -9.63 9.80
C GLY A 115 -12.12 -10.50 10.83
N SER A 116 -12.10 -11.82 10.66
CA SER A 116 -12.70 -12.77 11.63
C SER A 116 -12.05 -12.68 13.02
N ALA A 117 -10.73 -12.48 13.10
CA ALA A 117 -10.04 -12.29 14.37
C ALA A 117 -10.49 -11.00 15.08
N PHE A 118 -10.67 -9.89 14.36
CA PHE A 118 -11.21 -8.64 14.93
C PHE A 118 -12.65 -8.78 15.39
N VAL A 119 -13.47 -9.56 14.66
CA VAL A 119 -14.82 -9.94 15.11
C VAL A 119 -14.76 -10.74 16.43
N ALA A 120 -13.91 -11.74 16.50
CA ALA A 120 -13.73 -12.56 17.71
C ALA A 120 -13.23 -11.75 18.92
N LEU A 121 -12.49 -10.66 18.69
CA LEU A 121 -12.06 -9.72 19.73
C LEU A 121 -13.15 -8.71 20.15
N GLY A 122 -14.37 -8.80 19.58
CA GLY A 122 -15.47 -7.89 19.89
C GLY A 122 -15.33 -6.49 19.27
N LEU A 123 -14.46 -6.32 18.26
CA LEU A 123 -14.18 -5.04 17.62
C LEU A 123 -14.96 -4.83 16.32
N SER A 124 -15.89 -5.72 15.99
CA SER A 124 -16.57 -5.78 14.69
C SER A 124 -17.41 -4.56 14.34
N ASN A 125 -18.09 -3.94 15.31
CA ASN A 125 -19.04 -2.85 15.10
C ASN A 125 -18.52 -1.49 15.60
N SER A 126 -17.21 -1.31 15.63
CA SER A 126 -16.58 -0.11 16.14
C SER A 126 -15.69 0.55 15.10
N ILE A 127 -15.77 1.88 14.99
CA ILE A 127 -14.82 2.66 14.19
C ILE A 127 -13.37 2.39 14.62
N TRP A 128 -13.15 2.18 15.92
CA TRP A 128 -11.83 1.85 16.46
C TRP A 128 -11.32 0.50 15.97
N GLY A 129 -12.20 -0.49 15.79
CA GLY A 129 -11.87 -1.78 15.19
C GLY A 129 -11.42 -1.63 13.75
N ILE A 130 -12.13 -0.81 12.96
CA ILE A 130 -11.76 -0.50 11.56
C ILE A 130 -10.38 0.18 11.51
N LEU A 131 -10.18 1.21 12.32
CA LEU A 131 -8.91 1.94 12.37
C LEU A 131 -7.75 1.03 12.82
N ALA A 132 -7.97 0.21 13.85
CA ALA A 132 -6.97 -0.76 14.34
C ALA A 132 -6.61 -1.80 13.28
N ALA A 133 -7.59 -2.35 12.56
CA ALA A 133 -7.36 -3.29 11.48
C ALA A 133 -6.56 -2.64 10.34
N HIS A 134 -6.88 -1.40 9.95
CA HIS A 134 -6.13 -0.67 8.93
C HIS A 134 -4.69 -0.43 9.36
N VAL A 135 -4.46 0.01 10.60
CA VAL A 135 -3.10 0.18 11.14
C VAL A 135 -2.36 -1.14 11.12
N PHE A 136 -2.98 -2.22 11.63
CA PHE A 136 -2.39 -3.55 11.69
C PHE A 136 -1.90 -4.04 10.32
N PHE A 137 -2.71 -3.89 9.27
CA PHE A 137 -2.32 -4.28 7.92
C PHE A 137 -1.25 -3.36 7.30
N ASN A 138 -1.36 -2.06 7.52
CA ASN A 138 -0.60 -1.10 6.74
C ASN A 138 0.73 -0.66 7.38
N VAL A 139 0.99 -1.00 8.66
CA VAL A 139 2.30 -0.75 9.31
C VAL A 139 3.44 -1.35 8.49
N ALA A 140 3.25 -2.55 7.93
CA ALA A 140 4.24 -3.20 7.07
C ALA A 140 4.63 -2.37 5.84
N VAL A 141 3.67 -1.68 5.23
CA VAL A 141 3.91 -0.83 4.04
C VAL A 141 4.88 0.28 4.39
N VAL A 142 4.63 1.01 5.49
CA VAL A 142 5.49 2.11 5.94
C VAL A 142 6.86 1.59 6.32
N VAL A 143 6.94 0.53 7.14
CA VAL A 143 8.22 -0.05 7.60
C VAL A 143 9.08 -0.50 6.41
N ARG A 144 8.49 -1.10 5.39
CA ARG A 144 9.23 -1.56 4.20
C ARG A 144 9.64 -0.42 3.29
N THR A 145 8.72 0.50 3.00
CA THR A 145 8.97 1.61 2.04
C THR A 145 9.93 2.63 2.63
N VAL A 146 9.62 3.17 3.80
CA VAL A 146 10.45 4.18 4.46
C VAL A 146 11.72 3.57 5.05
N GLY A 147 11.61 2.41 5.70
CA GLY A 147 12.74 1.72 6.31
C GLY A 147 13.78 1.25 5.29
N GLY A 148 13.36 0.90 4.08
CA GLY A 148 14.26 0.57 2.98
C GLY A 148 15.16 1.73 2.56
N VAL A 149 14.64 2.95 2.53
CA VAL A 149 15.41 4.18 2.27
C VAL A 149 16.22 4.56 3.50
N TRP A 150 15.61 4.56 4.67
CA TRP A 150 16.25 4.98 5.92
C TRP A 150 17.48 4.16 6.29
N SER A 151 17.43 2.84 6.08
CA SER A 151 18.57 1.95 6.36
C SER A 151 19.77 2.17 5.43
N ARG A 152 19.58 2.86 4.31
CA ARG A 152 20.64 3.19 3.33
C ARG A 152 21.16 4.62 3.46
N LEU A 153 20.56 5.42 4.34
CA LEU A 153 20.98 6.80 4.58
C LEU A 153 22.39 6.81 5.16
N ASP A 154 23.24 7.67 4.60
CA ASP A 154 24.56 7.94 5.12
C ASP A 154 24.46 8.63 6.49
N ARG A 155 24.98 7.98 7.51
CA ARG A 155 25.02 8.53 8.88
C ARG A 155 25.93 9.76 8.99
N GLY A 156 26.91 9.88 8.10
CA GLY A 156 27.85 11.01 8.09
C GLY A 156 27.12 12.36 7.96
N VAL A 157 26.00 12.42 7.23
CA VAL A 157 25.23 13.65 7.10
C VAL A 157 24.64 14.11 8.45
N VAL A 158 24.09 13.16 9.22
CA VAL A 158 23.52 13.46 10.55
C VAL A 158 24.63 13.76 11.55
N GLU A 159 25.75 13.05 11.50
CA GLU A 159 26.91 13.28 12.35
C GLU A 159 27.57 14.63 12.08
N ALA A 160 27.69 15.04 10.82
CA ALA A 160 28.17 16.37 10.45
C ALA A 160 27.27 17.49 11.00
N ALA A 161 25.94 17.36 10.87
CA ALA A 161 25.02 18.33 11.46
C ALA A 161 25.16 18.44 12.99
N ARG A 162 25.38 17.29 13.66
CA ARG A 162 25.61 17.27 15.12
C ARG A 162 26.96 17.86 15.52
N ALA A 163 28.01 17.62 14.73
CA ALA A 163 29.32 18.21 14.93
C ALA A 163 29.30 19.75 14.83
N LEU A 164 28.38 20.27 14.01
CA LEU A 164 28.11 21.72 13.90
C LEU A 164 27.20 22.26 15.03
N GLY A 165 26.93 21.46 16.07
CA GLY A 165 26.16 21.87 17.25
C GLY A 165 24.63 21.70 17.12
N ALA A 166 24.11 21.06 16.06
CA ALA A 166 22.67 20.84 15.94
C ALA A 166 22.18 19.82 16.98
N PRO A 167 21.12 20.17 17.77
CA PRO A 167 20.47 19.19 18.63
C PRO A 167 19.93 18.01 17.84
N PRO A 168 19.80 16.81 18.44
CA PRO A 168 19.38 15.59 17.73
C PRO A 168 18.08 15.74 16.95
N LEU A 169 17.08 16.41 17.54
CA LEU A 169 15.79 16.66 16.88
C LEU A 169 15.93 17.58 15.66
N VAL A 170 16.74 18.64 15.78
CA VAL A 170 16.98 19.59 14.67
C VAL A 170 17.75 18.90 13.54
N ALA A 171 18.76 18.10 13.86
CA ALA A 171 19.49 17.30 12.90
C ALA A 171 18.53 16.34 12.17
N PHE A 172 17.64 15.65 12.90
CA PHE A 172 16.63 14.77 12.29
C PHE A 172 15.68 15.54 11.36
N LEU A 173 15.09 16.64 11.84
CA LEU A 173 14.09 17.40 11.08
C LEU A 173 14.67 18.09 9.84
N ARG A 174 15.94 18.55 9.91
CA ARG A 174 16.56 19.31 8.81
C ARG A 174 17.39 18.46 7.85
N THR A 175 17.81 17.26 8.24
CA THR A 175 18.60 16.38 7.37
C THR A 175 17.86 15.09 7.01
N THR A 176 17.45 14.30 8.00
CA THR A 176 16.85 12.97 7.77
C THR A 176 15.46 13.07 7.19
N LEU A 177 14.60 13.88 7.78
CA LEU A 177 13.18 13.98 7.39
C LEU A 177 13.00 14.46 5.94
N PRO A 178 13.70 15.48 5.43
CA PRO A 178 13.59 15.88 4.03
C PRO A 178 14.02 14.79 3.05
N ILE A 179 15.06 14.03 3.37
CA ILE A 179 15.55 12.92 2.52
C ILE A 179 14.53 11.77 2.52
N LEU A 180 13.87 11.51 3.64
CA LEU A 180 12.80 10.51 3.74
C LEU A 180 11.48 10.99 3.16
N GLY A 181 11.29 12.30 2.94
CA GLY A 181 10.05 12.90 2.48
C GLY A 181 9.39 12.18 1.30
N PRO A 182 10.11 11.93 0.19
CA PRO A 182 9.54 11.21 -0.95
C PRO A 182 9.08 9.77 -0.62
N SER A 183 9.83 9.04 0.20
CA SER A 183 9.47 7.68 0.61
C SER A 183 8.30 7.66 1.61
N ILE A 184 8.21 8.67 2.48
CA ILE A 184 7.08 8.87 3.38
C ILE A 184 5.83 9.18 2.55
N ALA A 185 5.90 10.14 1.62
CA ALA A 185 4.79 10.47 0.74
C ALA A 185 4.30 9.27 -0.06
N ALA A 186 5.20 8.47 -0.63
CA ALA A 186 4.86 7.25 -1.34
C ALA A 186 4.16 6.23 -0.43
N ALA A 187 4.70 5.98 0.78
CA ALA A 187 4.11 5.07 1.75
C ALA A 187 2.71 5.52 2.17
N LEU A 188 2.52 6.80 2.50
CA LEU A 188 1.23 7.36 2.90
C LEU A 188 0.20 7.31 1.76
N SER A 189 0.61 7.56 0.52
CA SER A 189 -0.27 7.43 -0.65
C SER A 189 -0.75 6.00 -0.83
N ILE A 190 0.13 5.00 -0.70
CA ILE A 190 -0.24 3.59 -0.78
C ILE A 190 -1.19 3.21 0.36
N VAL A 191 -0.90 3.60 1.59
CA VAL A 191 -1.76 3.33 2.76
C VAL A 191 -3.12 3.99 2.58
N PHE A 192 -3.16 5.24 2.14
CA PHE A 192 -4.42 5.93 1.88
C PHE A 192 -5.26 5.21 0.82
N LEU A 193 -4.65 4.81 -0.29
CA LEU A 193 -5.35 4.07 -1.34
C LEU A 193 -5.89 2.73 -0.82
N PHE A 194 -5.11 1.99 -0.05
CA PHE A 194 -5.55 0.71 0.52
C PHE A 194 -6.71 0.88 1.50
N THR A 195 -6.66 1.90 2.35
CA THR A 195 -7.73 2.18 3.32
C THR A 195 -8.96 2.79 2.66
N PHE A 196 -8.79 3.61 1.64
CA PHE A 196 -9.88 4.20 0.86
C PHE A 196 -10.65 3.16 0.06
N THR A 197 -9.96 2.19 -0.54
CA THR A 197 -10.57 1.10 -1.32
C THR A 197 -11.01 -0.10 -0.48
N SER A 198 -10.81 -0.06 0.83
CA SER A 198 -11.21 -1.15 1.74
C SER A 198 -12.73 -1.22 1.87
N VAL A 199 -13.34 -2.11 1.10
CA VAL A 199 -14.81 -2.33 1.06
C VAL A 199 -15.28 -3.22 2.21
N SER A 200 -14.38 -3.95 2.86
CA SER A 200 -14.70 -5.01 3.83
C SER A 200 -15.49 -4.56 5.05
N TYR A 201 -15.58 -3.27 5.32
CA TYR A 201 -16.20 -2.72 6.52
C TYR A 201 -17.47 -1.90 6.27
N THR A 202 -17.83 -1.62 5.02
CA THR A 202 -19.04 -0.85 4.69
C THR A 202 -20.31 -1.66 4.85
N HIS A 203 -20.25 -3.00 4.84
CA HIS A 203 -21.40 -3.89 5.06
C HIS A 203 -21.74 -4.15 6.53
N LEU A 204 -20.97 -3.65 7.48
CA LEU A 204 -21.21 -3.84 8.92
C LEU A 204 -22.22 -2.82 9.50
N ARG A 205 -22.81 -1.95 8.68
CA ARG A 205 -23.83 -0.97 9.07
C ARG A 205 -25.24 -1.24 8.51
N ALA A 206 -25.46 -2.42 7.89
CA ALA A 206 -26.80 -2.84 7.48
C ALA A 206 -27.49 -3.67 8.56
#